data_0d45c461ca6613b624024621881e55e0
#
_entry.id   0d45c461ca6613b624024621881e55e0
#
_cell.length_a   1.000
_cell.length_b   1.000
_cell.length_c   1.000
_cell.angle_alpha   90.00
_cell.angle_beta   90.00
_cell.angle_gamma   90.00
#
_symmetry.space_group_name_H-M   'P 1'
#
loop_
_entity.id
_entity.type
_entity.pdbx_description
1 polymer ?
#
loop_
_entity_poly.entity_id
_entity_poly.type
_entity_poly.pdbx_seq_one_letter_code
_entity_poly.pdbx_strand_id
1 'polypeptide(L)'
;MSAPAQTISSTRLRIQGEMLPDYAQILTPDAVALVSELVERFAPQRNELLKQRVARQARIDGGELPDFLPETAHIRQGSWTVRGIPADLQDRRVEITGPVERKMVINALNANVKVFMADFEDSLAPAWNKVIEGQINLRDAVNGTVSYTSPEGKAYTLNPDPAVLICRVRGLHLPEKHVTFDGDAI
;
A
#
# COMPACT_ATOMS: atom_id res chain seq x y z
N MET A 1 12.21 -18.14 26.25
CA MET A 1 12.86 -16.82 26.46
C MET A 1 12.80 -16.11 25.13
N SER A 2 11.90 -15.13 25.01
CA SER A 2 11.81 -14.32 23.79
C SER A 2 13.04 -13.43 23.68
N ALA A 3 13.71 -13.44 22.54
CA ALA A 3 14.77 -12.50 22.27
C ALA A 3 14.22 -11.07 22.32
N PRO A 4 14.98 -10.09 22.83
CA PRO A 4 14.55 -8.72 22.85
C PRO A 4 14.31 -8.23 21.41
N ALA A 5 13.19 -7.56 21.17
CA ALA A 5 12.88 -6.92 19.90
C ALA A 5 14.03 -5.96 19.54
N GLN A 6 14.69 -6.19 18.42
CA GLN A 6 15.68 -5.25 17.90
C GLN A 6 14.91 -4.01 17.40
N THR A 7 15.02 -2.92 18.13
CA THR A 7 14.45 -1.63 17.72
C THR A 7 15.34 -1.06 16.62
N ILE A 8 14.88 -1.11 15.36
CA ILE A 8 15.52 -0.34 14.28
C ILE A 8 15.05 1.11 14.47
N SER A 9 15.98 2.00 14.77
CA SER A 9 15.71 3.40 15.08
C SER A 9 16.59 4.32 14.22
N SER A 10 15.96 5.22 13.47
CA SER A 10 16.53 6.55 13.30
C SER A 10 16.24 7.30 14.62
N THR A 11 16.97 8.34 14.96
CA THR A 11 16.77 9.02 16.27
C THR A 11 15.33 9.48 16.54
N ARG A 12 14.50 9.64 15.49
CA ARG A 12 13.13 10.18 15.55
C ARG A 12 12.05 9.14 15.17
N LEU A 13 12.31 8.28 14.18
CA LEU A 13 11.37 7.23 13.76
C LEU A 13 11.64 5.94 14.53
N ARG A 14 10.60 5.36 15.11
CA ARG A 14 10.66 4.11 15.89
C ARG A 14 9.63 3.11 15.39
N ILE A 15 10.07 1.88 15.17
CA ILE A 15 9.18 0.74 14.92
C ILE A 15 8.83 0.12 16.27
N GLN A 16 7.53 0.11 16.58
CA GLN A 16 6.97 -0.49 17.80
C GLN A 16 6.37 -1.87 17.54
N GLY A 17 6.16 -2.22 16.28
CA GLY A 17 5.69 -3.56 15.87
C GLY A 17 6.76 -4.62 16.12
N GLU A 18 6.32 -5.85 16.34
CA GLU A 18 7.21 -6.99 16.50
C GLU A 18 8.11 -7.16 15.26
N MET A 19 9.41 -7.36 15.47
CA MET A 19 10.39 -7.57 14.41
C MET A 19 10.71 -9.07 14.28
N LEU A 20 10.06 -9.72 13.32
CA LEU A 20 10.43 -11.09 12.93
C LEU A 20 11.66 -11.09 12.01
N PRO A 21 12.42 -12.18 11.94
CA PRO A 21 13.69 -12.24 11.17
C PRO A 21 13.53 -11.80 9.71
N ASP A 22 12.43 -12.19 9.06
CA ASP A 22 12.16 -11.86 7.66
C ASP A 22 11.78 -10.40 7.41
N TYR A 23 11.35 -9.67 8.44
CA TYR A 23 10.92 -8.28 8.29
C TYR A 23 12.08 -7.32 8.00
N ALA A 24 13.30 -7.68 8.39
CA ALA A 24 14.50 -6.94 8.05
C ALA A 24 14.77 -6.87 6.53
N GLN A 25 14.16 -7.75 5.73
CA GLN A 25 14.23 -7.71 4.27
C GLN A 25 13.45 -6.54 3.66
N ILE A 26 12.44 -6.04 4.36
CA ILE A 26 11.62 -4.89 3.97
C ILE A 26 12.03 -3.65 4.76
N LEU A 27 12.12 -3.79 6.09
CA LEU A 27 12.47 -2.71 7.01
C LEU A 27 13.99 -2.58 7.15
N THR A 28 14.67 -2.41 6.00
CA THR A 28 16.12 -2.18 5.99
C THR A 28 16.44 -0.81 6.60
N PRO A 29 17.67 -0.59 7.09
CA PRO A 29 18.07 0.74 7.59
C PRO A 29 17.82 1.87 6.58
N ASP A 30 18.09 1.63 5.30
CA ASP A 30 17.86 2.61 4.24
C ASP A 30 16.37 2.88 3.99
N ALA A 31 15.53 1.84 4.01
CA ALA A 31 14.07 2.00 3.89
C ALA A 31 13.50 2.80 5.08
N VAL A 32 13.95 2.50 6.29
CA VAL A 32 13.55 3.24 7.51
C VAL A 32 14.01 4.69 7.46
N ALA A 33 15.23 4.94 6.98
CA ALA A 33 15.75 6.29 6.80
C ALA A 33 14.92 7.08 5.75
N LEU A 34 14.58 6.46 4.63
CA LEU A 34 13.71 7.08 3.61
C LEU A 34 12.32 7.40 4.17
N VAL A 35 11.69 6.48 4.90
CA VAL A 35 10.39 6.73 5.54
C VAL A 35 10.49 7.88 6.53
N SER A 36 11.57 7.93 7.33
CA SER A 36 11.80 9.02 8.28
C SER A 36 11.87 10.38 7.58
N GLU A 37 12.62 10.48 6.48
CA GLU A 37 12.71 11.70 5.67
C GLU A 37 11.35 12.10 5.06
N LEU A 38 10.61 11.14 4.51
CA LEU A 38 9.29 11.39 3.95
C LEU A 38 8.30 11.90 4.99
N VAL A 39 8.30 11.30 6.18
CA VAL A 39 7.42 11.74 7.29
C VAL A 39 7.81 13.15 7.74
N GLU A 40 9.09 13.42 7.99
CA GLU A 40 9.56 14.74 8.40
C GLU A 40 9.16 15.83 7.38
N ARG A 41 9.30 15.53 6.11
CA ARG A 41 9.04 16.49 5.03
C ARG A 41 7.54 16.72 4.77
N PHE A 42 6.71 15.67 4.82
CA PHE A 42 5.34 15.73 4.32
C PHE A 42 4.25 15.62 5.38
N ALA A 43 4.54 15.16 6.61
CA ALA A 43 3.53 15.06 7.66
C ALA A 43 2.86 16.41 7.98
N PRO A 44 3.57 17.55 8.05
CA PRO A 44 2.93 18.84 8.29
C PRO A 44 1.89 19.18 7.20
N GLN A 45 2.24 18.98 5.92
CA GLN A 45 1.32 19.23 4.81
C GLN A 45 0.13 18.27 4.81
N ARG A 46 0.37 16.97 5.06
CA ARG A 46 -0.71 15.97 5.20
C ARG A 46 -1.69 16.38 6.30
N ASN A 47 -1.19 16.74 7.46
CA ASN A 47 -2.02 17.12 8.61
C ASN A 47 -2.86 18.38 8.31
N GLU A 48 -2.29 19.34 7.59
CA GLU A 48 -3.03 20.52 7.16
C GLU A 48 -4.15 20.15 6.16
N LEU A 49 -3.88 19.28 5.19
CA LEU A 49 -4.89 18.80 4.25
C LEU A 49 -6.01 18.01 4.96
N LEU A 50 -5.70 17.25 6.00
CA LEU A 50 -6.72 16.57 6.81
C LEU A 50 -7.62 17.56 7.57
N LYS A 51 -7.07 18.67 8.09
CA LYS A 51 -7.87 19.76 8.69
C LYS A 51 -8.77 20.42 7.63
N GLN A 52 -8.25 20.67 6.43
CA GLN A 52 -9.03 21.23 5.33
C GLN A 52 -10.16 20.30 4.90
N ARG A 53 -9.99 18.97 4.95
CA ARG A 53 -11.09 18.02 4.72
C ARG A 53 -12.23 18.20 5.72
N VAL A 54 -11.91 18.35 7.01
CA VAL A 54 -12.93 18.60 8.05
C VAL A 54 -13.67 19.90 7.78
N ALA A 55 -12.95 20.98 7.46
CA ALA A 55 -13.56 22.26 7.12
C ALA A 55 -14.41 22.18 5.83
N ARG A 56 -13.97 21.42 4.83
CA ARG A 56 -14.74 21.19 3.60
C ARG A 56 -16.01 20.40 3.89
N GLN A 57 -15.93 19.34 4.72
CA GLN A 57 -17.13 18.58 5.11
C GLN A 57 -18.16 19.46 5.82
N ALA A 58 -17.74 20.31 6.74
CA ALA A 58 -18.65 21.24 7.41
C ALA A 58 -19.39 22.18 6.43
N ARG A 59 -18.73 22.62 5.35
CA ARG A 59 -19.40 23.41 4.30
C ARG A 59 -20.40 22.59 3.52
N ILE A 60 -20.09 21.33 3.18
CA ILE A 60 -21.01 20.42 2.50
C ILE A 60 -22.23 20.13 3.38
N ASP A 61 -22.03 19.90 4.66
CA ASP A 61 -23.13 19.69 5.62
C ASP A 61 -24.00 20.94 5.77
N GLY A 62 -23.42 22.13 5.55
CA GLY A 62 -24.12 23.41 5.47
C GLY A 62 -24.83 23.67 4.13
N GLY A 63 -24.82 22.72 3.19
CA GLY A 63 -25.53 22.80 1.90
C GLY A 63 -24.67 23.28 0.71
N GLU A 64 -23.35 23.47 0.87
CA GLU A 64 -22.45 23.76 -0.25
C GLU A 64 -22.24 22.51 -1.10
N LEU A 65 -22.64 22.54 -2.36
CA LEU A 65 -22.45 21.44 -3.29
C LEU A 65 -21.01 21.43 -3.85
N PRO A 66 -20.43 20.24 -4.09
CA PRO A 66 -19.17 20.12 -4.80
C PRO A 66 -19.25 20.67 -6.22
N ASP A 67 -18.25 21.43 -6.64
CA ASP A 67 -18.10 21.93 -8.01
C ASP A 67 -16.62 21.89 -8.41
N PHE A 68 -16.36 22.10 -9.69
CA PHE A 68 -14.99 22.21 -10.19
C PHE A 68 -14.32 23.50 -9.71
N LEU A 69 -13.03 23.41 -9.39
CA LEU A 69 -12.24 24.54 -8.93
C LEU A 69 -12.10 25.58 -10.06
N PRO A 70 -12.47 26.85 -9.85
CA PRO A 70 -12.34 27.90 -10.87
C PRO A 70 -10.91 28.09 -11.37
N GLU A 71 -9.91 28.01 -10.48
CA GLU A 71 -8.50 28.18 -10.80
C GLU A 71 -7.94 27.11 -11.72
N THR A 72 -8.59 25.95 -11.84
CA THR A 72 -8.22 24.85 -12.74
C THR A 72 -8.99 24.86 -14.07
N ALA A 73 -9.83 25.88 -14.32
CA ALA A 73 -10.61 25.98 -15.55
C ALA A 73 -9.73 25.94 -16.81
N HIS A 74 -8.58 26.60 -16.79
CA HIS A 74 -7.63 26.62 -17.89
C HIS A 74 -7.09 25.22 -18.26
N ILE A 75 -6.96 24.31 -17.27
CA ILE A 75 -6.57 22.91 -17.51
C ILE A 75 -7.69 22.18 -18.22
N ARG A 76 -8.94 22.27 -17.71
CA ARG A 76 -10.11 21.62 -18.31
C ARG A 76 -10.42 22.07 -19.73
N GLN A 77 -10.13 23.34 -20.04
CA GLN A 77 -10.33 23.94 -21.35
C GLN A 77 -9.13 23.79 -22.29
N GLY A 78 -8.00 23.31 -21.76
CA GLY A 78 -6.77 23.15 -22.52
C GLY A 78 -6.78 21.93 -23.44
N SER A 79 -5.93 21.95 -24.44
CA SER A 79 -5.69 20.81 -25.34
C SER A 79 -4.70 19.85 -24.67
N TRP A 80 -5.20 18.83 -23.98
CA TRP A 80 -4.38 17.78 -23.40
C TRP A 80 -5.02 16.41 -23.65
N THR A 81 -4.20 15.38 -23.67
CA THR A 81 -4.65 13.98 -23.77
C THR A 81 -3.98 13.16 -22.68
N VAL A 82 -4.66 12.11 -22.23
CA VAL A 82 -4.07 11.15 -21.32
C VAL A 82 -2.96 10.36 -22.03
N ARG A 83 -1.96 9.93 -21.28
CA ARG A 83 -0.91 9.05 -21.77
C ARG A 83 -1.52 7.72 -22.25
N GLY A 84 -0.90 7.11 -23.25
CA GLY A 84 -1.30 5.77 -23.72
C GLY A 84 -1.25 4.73 -22.59
N ILE A 85 -2.17 3.77 -22.68
CA ILE A 85 -2.24 2.65 -21.73
C ILE A 85 -1.05 1.71 -21.99
N PRO A 86 -0.34 1.20 -20.95
CA PRO A 86 0.70 0.20 -21.07
C PRO A 86 0.22 -1.05 -21.85
N ALA A 87 1.14 -1.74 -22.52
CA ALA A 87 0.80 -2.85 -23.42
C ALA A 87 0.12 -4.03 -22.69
N ASP A 88 0.53 -4.31 -21.47
CA ASP A 88 0.00 -5.36 -20.60
C ASP A 88 -1.37 -5.04 -19.98
N LEU A 89 -1.82 -3.77 -20.07
CA LEU A 89 -3.11 -3.31 -19.58
C LEU A 89 -4.11 -2.97 -20.70
N GLN A 90 -3.84 -3.35 -21.95
CA GLN A 90 -4.76 -3.08 -23.07
C GLN A 90 -6.07 -3.87 -22.94
N ASP A 91 -6.02 -5.08 -22.37
CA ASP A 91 -7.22 -5.85 -22.03
C ASP A 91 -7.34 -5.97 -20.50
N ARG A 92 -8.27 -5.23 -19.90
CA ARG A 92 -8.54 -5.21 -18.47
C ARG A 92 -9.87 -5.87 -18.08
N ARG A 93 -10.39 -6.71 -18.95
CA ARG A 93 -11.58 -7.53 -18.69
C ARG A 93 -11.13 -8.88 -18.13
N VAL A 94 -11.27 -9.25 -16.96
CA VAL A 94 -11.85 -8.79 -15.72
C VAL A 94 -10.71 -8.39 -14.77
N GLU A 95 -10.94 -7.46 -13.87
CA GLU A 95 -10.05 -7.16 -12.75
C GLU A 95 -10.65 -7.72 -11.47
N ILE A 96 -9.83 -8.38 -10.64
CA ILE A 96 -10.21 -8.81 -9.31
C ILE A 96 -9.36 -8.11 -8.25
N THR A 97 -9.93 -7.89 -7.08
CA THR A 97 -9.25 -7.28 -5.93
C THR A 97 -9.23 -8.29 -4.78
N GLY A 98 -8.12 -8.34 -4.06
CA GLY A 98 -7.99 -9.23 -2.92
C GLY A 98 -6.83 -8.88 -1.99
N PRO A 99 -6.76 -9.55 -0.83
CA PRO A 99 -5.73 -9.28 0.17
C PRO A 99 -4.35 -9.77 -0.29
N VAL A 100 -3.32 -9.25 0.38
CA VAL A 100 -1.90 -9.54 0.07
C VAL A 100 -1.36 -10.77 0.81
N GLU A 101 -2.22 -11.62 1.33
CA GLU A 101 -1.83 -12.89 1.96
C GLU A 101 -1.26 -13.86 0.91
N ARG A 102 -0.17 -14.54 1.24
CA ARG A 102 0.67 -15.30 0.28
C ARG A 102 -0.10 -16.28 -0.61
N LYS A 103 -0.94 -17.11 -0.01
CA LYS A 103 -1.77 -18.07 -0.76
C LYS A 103 -2.80 -17.35 -1.66
N MET A 104 -3.39 -16.25 -1.16
CA MET A 104 -4.39 -15.48 -1.91
C MET A 104 -3.76 -14.78 -3.11
N VAL A 105 -2.57 -14.21 -2.96
CA VAL A 105 -1.80 -13.61 -4.07
C VAL A 105 -1.56 -14.65 -5.18
N ILE A 106 -1.08 -15.86 -4.84
CA ILE A 106 -0.82 -16.91 -5.83
C ILE A 106 -2.13 -17.32 -6.53
N ASN A 107 -3.21 -17.55 -5.77
CA ASN A 107 -4.49 -17.95 -6.34
C ASN A 107 -5.08 -16.88 -7.26
N ALA A 108 -4.99 -15.62 -6.86
CA ALA A 108 -5.52 -14.51 -7.64
C ALA A 108 -4.74 -14.27 -8.93
N LEU A 109 -3.40 -14.34 -8.87
CA LEU A 109 -2.55 -14.24 -10.05
C LEU A 109 -2.75 -15.42 -11.03
N ASN A 110 -3.09 -16.60 -10.52
CA ASN A 110 -3.38 -17.78 -11.33
C ASN A 110 -4.84 -17.88 -11.80
N ALA A 111 -5.71 -16.97 -11.38
CA ALA A 111 -7.10 -16.96 -11.81
C ALA A 111 -7.20 -16.59 -13.29
N ASN A 112 -8.28 -17.05 -13.94
CA ASN A 112 -8.55 -16.70 -15.34
C ASN A 112 -9.12 -15.27 -15.44
N VAL A 113 -8.32 -14.29 -15.07
CA VAL A 113 -8.61 -12.85 -15.11
C VAL A 113 -7.44 -12.11 -15.73
N LYS A 114 -7.66 -10.86 -16.15
CA LYS A 114 -6.59 -10.06 -16.78
C LYS A 114 -5.73 -9.33 -15.77
N VAL A 115 -6.34 -8.87 -14.66
CA VAL A 115 -5.66 -8.06 -13.66
C VAL A 115 -6.03 -8.53 -12.27
N PHE A 116 -5.05 -8.58 -11.38
CA PHE A 116 -5.22 -8.71 -9.95
C PHE A 116 -4.73 -7.46 -9.23
N MET A 117 -5.62 -6.79 -8.51
CA MET A 117 -5.26 -5.70 -7.60
C MET A 117 -5.00 -6.27 -6.20
N ALA A 118 -3.75 -6.32 -5.81
CA ALA A 118 -3.33 -6.67 -4.46
C ALA A 118 -3.51 -5.45 -3.54
N ASP A 119 -4.44 -5.55 -2.60
CA ASP A 119 -5.00 -4.40 -1.89
C ASP A 119 -4.64 -4.41 -0.40
N PHE A 120 -3.81 -3.44 0.00
CA PHE A 120 -3.46 -3.18 1.40
C PHE A 120 -4.48 -2.31 2.13
N GLU A 121 -5.38 -1.64 1.43
CA GLU A 121 -6.27 -0.64 2.02
C GLU A 121 -7.60 -1.26 2.46
N ASP A 122 -8.39 -1.76 1.52
CA ASP A 122 -9.76 -2.20 1.81
C ASP A 122 -9.90 -3.72 2.00
N SER A 123 -9.01 -4.51 1.39
CA SER A 123 -9.10 -5.98 1.43
C SER A 123 -8.22 -6.62 2.51
N LEU A 124 -7.45 -5.84 3.26
CA LEU A 124 -6.52 -6.33 4.27
C LEU A 124 -6.82 -5.70 5.63
N ALA A 125 -6.97 -6.53 6.67
CA ALA A 125 -6.94 -6.03 8.03
C ALA A 125 -5.54 -5.42 8.31
N PRO A 126 -5.44 -4.16 8.80
CA PRO A 126 -4.18 -3.44 8.96
C PRO A 126 -3.39 -3.90 10.20
N ALA A 127 -3.28 -5.21 10.40
CA ALA A 127 -2.42 -5.80 11.42
C ALA A 127 -0.96 -5.73 10.95
N TRP A 128 -0.06 -5.43 11.87
CA TRP A 128 1.37 -5.23 11.59
C TRP A 128 1.99 -6.36 10.76
N ASN A 129 1.81 -7.60 11.21
CA ASN A 129 2.33 -8.76 10.51
C ASN A 129 1.78 -8.86 9.09
N LYS A 130 0.49 -8.65 8.88
CA LYS A 130 -0.12 -8.72 7.54
C LYS A 130 0.41 -7.65 6.60
N VAL A 131 0.66 -6.43 7.11
CA VAL A 131 1.22 -5.34 6.31
C VAL A 131 2.66 -5.62 5.89
N ILE A 132 3.50 -6.14 6.77
CA ILE A 132 4.91 -6.42 6.42
C ILE A 132 5.03 -7.71 5.60
N GLU A 133 4.37 -8.78 6.00
CA GLU A 133 4.34 -10.04 5.22
C GLU A 133 3.74 -9.81 3.82
N GLY A 134 2.74 -8.96 3.70
CA GLY A 134 2.16 -8.57 2.42
C GLY A 134 3.20 -7.96 1.48
N GLN A 135 4.08 -7.10 1.97
CA GLN A 135 5.15 -6.51 1.15
C GLN A 135 6.17 -7.58 0.70
N ILE A 136 6.51 -8.53 1.59
CA ILE A 136 7.35 -9.68 1.23
C ILE A 136 6.68 -10.51 0.13
N ASN A 137 5.38 -10.80 0.30
CA ASN A 137 4.61 -11.60 -0.65
C ASN A 137 4.54 -10.95 -2.03
N LEU A 138 4.32 -9.63 -2.09
CA LEU A 138 4.28 -8.91 -3.37
C LEU A 138 5.65 -8.78 -4.01
N ARG A 139 6.72 -8.55 -3.24
CA ARG A 139 8.09 -8.59 -3.75
C ARG A 139 8.40 -9.95 -4.40
N ASP A 140 8.06 -11.04 -3.71
CA ASP A 140 8.28 -12.39 -4.23
C ASP A 140 7.40 -12.67 -5.47
N ALA A 141 6.18 -12.13 -5.52
CA ALA A 141 5.30 -12.25 -6.69
C ALA A 141 5.88 -11.52 -7.91
N VAL A 142 6.34 -10.28 -7.73
CA VAL A 142 6.99 -9.49 -8.80
C VAL A 142 8.24 -10.19 -9.33
N ASN A 143 9.01 -10.83 -8.44
CA ASN A 143 10.21 -11.58 -8.82
C ASN A 143 9.91 -12.99 -9.38
N GLY A 144 8.64 -13.43 -9.43
CA GLY A 144 8.26 -14.76 -9.88
C GLY A 144 8.68 -15.89 -8.93
N THR A 145 9.04 -15.57 -7.68
CA THR A 145 9.56 -16.53 -6.69
C THR A 145 8.55 -16.91 -5.61
N VAL A 146 7.35 -16.31 -5.65
CA VAL A 146 6.32 -16.59 -4.65
C VAL A 146 5.86 -18.04 -4.72
N SER A 147 5.91 -18.73 -3.59
CA SER A 147 5.42 -20.09 -3.42
C SER A 147 4.81 -20.27 -2.04
N TYR A 148 3.91 -21.23 -1.88
CA TYR A 148 3.30 -21.56 -0.61
C TYR A 148 3.02 -23.07 -0.54
N THR A 149 3.29 -23.69 0.58
CA THR A 149 2.90 -25.07 0.85
C THR A 149 1.89 -25.07 1.99
N SER A 150 0.70 -25.63 1.75
CA SER A 150 -0.32 -25.73 2.79
C SER A 150 0.07 -26.73 3.88
N PRO A 151 -0.55 -26.67 5.08
CA PRO A 151 -0.30 -27.65 6.15
C PRO A 151 -0.52 -29.10 5.69
N GLU A 152 -1.41 -29.32 4.72
CA GLU A 152 -1.72 -30.64 4.14
C GLU A 152 -0.71 -31.06 3.05
N GLY A 153 0.35 -30.27 2.82
CA GLY A 153 1.42 -30.56 1.86
C GLY A 153 1.12 -30.14 0.41
N LYS A 154 0.01 -29.44 0.13
CA LYS A 154 -0.28 -28.96 -1.22
C LYS A 154 0.58 -27.75 -1.56
N ALA A 155 1.35 -27.85 -2.65
CA ALA A 155 2.16 -26.74 -3.18
C ALA A 155 1.33 -25.81 -4.07
N TYR A 156 1.63 -24.50 -3.97
CA TYR A 156 1.09 -23.42 -4.79
C TYR A 156 2.24 -22.60 -5.35
N THR A 157 2.25 -22.40 -6.67
CA THR A 157 3.24 -21.60 -7.40
C THR A 157 2.53 -20.79 -8.48
N LEU A 158 3.19 -19.82 -9.07
CA LEU A 158 2.64 -19.08 -10.20
C LEU A 158 2.59 -19.95 -11.47
N ASN A 159 1.53 -19.75 -12.24
CA ASN A 159 1.45 -20.25 -13.63
C ASN A 159 2.44 -19.48 -14.53
N PRO A 160 2.77 -20.01 -15.71
CA PRO A 160 3.66 -19.33 -16.65
C PRO A 160 3.15 -17.97 -17.15
N ASP A 161 1.83 -17.79 -17.20
CA ASP A 161 1.16 -16.56 -17.67
C ASP A 161 0.17 -16.09 -16.58
N PRO A 162 0.66 -15.46 -15.49
CA PRO A 162 -0.20 -14.97 -14.44
C PRO A 162 -0.88 -13.66 -14.84
N ALA A 163 -1.98 -13.31 -14.15
CA ALA A 163 -2.63 -12.02 -14.30
C ALA A 163 -1.66 -10.85 -14.00
N VAL A 164 -1.90 -9.70 -14.63
CA VAL A 164 -1.12 -8.49 -14.36
C VAL A 164 -1.34 -8.04 -12.92
N LEU A 165 -0.27 -7.85 -12.17
CA LEU A 165 -0.31 -7.41 -10.77
C LEU A 165 -0.38 -5.89 -10.68
N ILE A 166 -1.40 -5.37 -10.01
CA ILE A 166 -1.49 -3.98 -9.56
C ILE A 166 -1.42 -3.96 -8.03
N CYS A 167 -0.56 -3.11 -7.46
CA CYS A 167 -0.44 -2.95 -6.02
C CYS A 167 -1.19 -1.68 -5.58
N ARG A 168 -2.23 -1.84 -4.76
CA ARG A 168 -2.94 -0.74 -4.12
C ARG A 168 -2.39 -0.53 -2.71
N VAL A 169 -1.67 0.56 -2.52
CA VAL A 169 -1.13 0.94 -1.22
C VAL A 169 -2.19 1.59 -0.34
N ARG A 170 -1.97 1.62 0.97
CA ARG A 170 -2.84 2.32 1.92
C ARG A 170 -2.83 3.84 1.66
N GLY A 171 -3.97 4.47 1.83
CA GLY A 171 -4.09 5.93 1.72
C GLY A 171 -3.30 6.64 2.82
N LEU A 172 -2.69 7.78 2.48
CA LEU A 172 -1.89 8.59 3.42
C LEU A 172 -2.69 9.18 4.61
N HIS A 173 -4.01 9.04 4.59
CA HIS A 173 -4.90 9.45 5.68
C HIS A 173 -5.08 8.36 6.75
N LEU A 174 -4.60 7.15 6.49
CA LEU A 174 -4.69 6.02 7.42
C LEU A 174 -3.42 5.96 8.28
N PRO A 175 -3.52 6.08 9.61
CA PRO A 175 -2.36 6.05 10.49
C PRO A 175 -1.75 4.65 10.56
N GLU A 176 -0.42 4.57 10.66
CA GLU A 176 0.32 3.35 10.99
C GLU A 176 0.75 3.39 12.46
N LYS A 177 0.00 2.70 13.31
CA LYS A 177 0.17 2.74 14.77
C LYS A 177 1.45 2.08 15.28
N HIS A 178 2.04 1.19 14.47
CA HIS A 178 3.23 0.43 14.85
C HIS A 178 4.53 1.15 14.46
N VAL A 179 4.42 2.31 13.82
CA VAL A 179 5.56 3.16 13.49
C VAL A 179 5.26 4.57 14.01
N THR A 180 6.17 5.11 14.81
CA THR A 180 6.03 6.45 15.38
C THR A 180 7.18 7.35 14.93
N PHE A 181 6.88 8.64 14.79
CA PHE A 181 7.85 9.70 14.55
C PHE A 181 7.68 10.77 15.63
N ASP A 182 8.74 11.03 16.41
CA ASP A 182 8.70 11.87 17.60
C ASP A 182 7.62 11.49 18.63
N GLY A 183 7.19 10.22 18.61
CA GLY A 183 6.15 9.68 19.51
C GLY A 183 4.75 9.57 18.91
N ASP A 184 4.48 10.27 17.82
CA ASP A 184 3.18 10.22 17.12
C ASP A 184 3.16 9.14 16.04
N ALA A 185 2.01 8.46 15.85
CA ALA A 185 1.81 7.51 14.75
C ALA A 185 1.93 8.22 13.40
N ILE A 186 2.59 7.54 12.42
CA ILE A 186 2.78 8.10 11.07
C ILE A 186 1.59 7.88 10.17
#